data_359ca1dc3ecc549615b71f161d3957a2
#
_entry.id   359ca1dc3ecc549615b71f161d3957a2
#
_cell.length_a   1.000
_cell.length_b   1.000
_cell.length_c   1.000
_cell.angle_alpha   90.00
_cell.angle_beta   90.00
_cell.angle_gamma   90.00
#
_symmetry.space_group_name_H-M   'P 1'
#
loop_
_entity.id
_entity.type
_entity.pdbx_description
1 polymer ?
#
loop_
_entity_poly.entity_id
_entity_poly.type
_entity_poly.pdbx_seq_one_letter_code
_entity_poly.pdbx_strand_id
1 'polypeptide(L)'
;MSINLAKKSQAEIERKFLVDITKAQVSNALKKYEITQFYTELGDYHEKRARKQDDKYIVTTKEGRGLVREENEHEISREEYLQMEKKRISSLIEKERYEIPFRDATIELNIYRGSLKGLAVAEVEFDSGAASRRFKPPEWFGKEVTQDRVYENRSLATSERFEILDGRVIPIFKRDDGIEEAIRRINEKLSSEQHVVALIAGGSASGKTSAIANKIKEAFEKKSAGVVMVSIDDYSKGTTFINEQNSKGHSINFDMPEYVDLDALSKDIGILKEGKEIKKPVFSFKTGERSGFEKVTTARVILVEGLFTLTNKFKSIGDVNIFVDIGPHGRLIRRLMRDIGGRTEWDPRDVLYYNLATVEPMYKKYVEPTKANADIIIENNYNPYIEASRTNKKEVQVKFKLSTADENRIAKKAELLSSGVKQTDFYYRPKNSRAIREDELVRVRYDNDKIIFTYKGPKLENQSARVRYKLDILIDKETAEHVSEIYQETTCIKKFRELYSFDGIIFSIDDVTKIEGAKESYVGKFMELRLTPSSKIEEDIEGIRSRLGINSEPIMTPYADM
;
A
#
# COMPACT_ATOMS: atom_id res chain seq x y z
N MET A 1 -10.05 -13.14 -60.52
CA MET A 1 -10.78 -11.94 -60.07
C MET A 1 -11.43 -12.27 -58.76
N SER A 2 -10.76 -11.92 -57.66
CA SER A 2 -11.32 -12.10 -56.30
C SER A 2 -11.90 -10.77 -55.86
N ILE A 3 -13.20 -10.75 -55.68
CA ILE A 3 -13.90 -9.55 -55.22
C ILE A 3 -13.62 -9.39 -53.73
N ASN A 4 -12.76 -8.41 -53.40
CA ASN A 4 -12.57 -7.93 -52.04
C ASN A 4 -13.84 -7.15 -51.64
N LEU A 5 -14.73 -7.79 -50.90
CA LEU A 5 -15.83 -7.11 -50.21
C LEU A 5 -15.21 -6.31 -49.03
N ALA A 6 -14.99 -5.03 -49.26
CA ALA A 6 -14.73 -4.08 -48.19
C ALA A 6 -15.91 -4.12 -47.22
N LYS A 7 -15.69 -4.64 -46.01
CA LYS A 7 -16.64 -4.50 -44.90
C LYS A 7 -16.80 -3.02 -44.60
N LYS A 8 -18.00 -2.48 -44.78
CA LYS A 8 -18.40 -1.16 -44.33
C LYS A 8 -18.06 -1.03 -42.83
N SER A 9 -17.36 0.03 -42.44
CA SER A 9 -17.18 0.41 -41.05
C SER A 9 -18.54 0.69 -40.41
N GLN A 10 -19.09 -0.28 -39.72
CA GLN A 10 -20.22 -0.07 -38.81
C GLN A 10 -19.65 0.25 -37.45
N ALA A 11 -20.18 1.30 -36.79
CA ALA A 11 -19.83 1.59 -35.39
C ALA A 11 -20.16 0.37 -34.53
N GLU A 12 -19.17 -0.21 -33.89
CA GLU A 12 -19.35 -1.30 -32.94
C GLU A 12 -20.18 -0.79 -31.75
N ILE A 13 -21.35 -1.40 -31.52
CA ILE A 13 -22.19 -1.09 -30.35
C ILE A 13 -22.07 -2.28 -29.41
N GLU A 14 -21.29 -2.13 -28.37
CA GLU A 14 -21.08 -3.15 -27.35
C GLU A 14 -21.57 -2.70 -25.97
N ARG A 15 -21.93 -3.68 -25.12
CA ARG A 15 -22.14 -3.48 -23.68
C ARG A 15 -21.26 -4.44 -22.90
N LYS A 16 -20.67 -3.95 -21.81
CA LYS A 16 -19.75 -4.69 -20.95
C LYS A 16 -20.29 -4.80 -19.52
N PHE A 17 -20.14 -5.98 -18.94
CA PHE A 17 -20.61 -6.28 -17.59
C PHE A 17 -19.55 -7.05 -16.81
N LEU A 18 -19.37 -6.73 -15.55
CA LEU A 18 -18.62 -7.58 -14.63
C LEU A 18 -19.39 -8.87 -14.39
N VAL A 19 -18.67 -9.97 -14.15
CA VAL A 19 -19.27 -11.28 -13.95
C VAL A 19 -18.70 -11.94 -12.70
N ASP A 20 -19.63 -12.45 -11.87
CA ASP A 20 -19.27 -13.43 -10.84
C ASP A 20 -19.12 -14.80 -11.51
N ILE A 21 -17.87 -15.22 -11.68
CA ILE A 21 -17.54 -16.46 -12.41
C ILE A 21 -18.18 -17.71 -11.76
N THR A 22 -18.46 -17.68 -10.46
CA THR A 22 -19.09 -18.81 -9.76
C THR A 22 -20.54 -19.03 -10.18
N LYS A 23 -21.17 -18.02 -10.77
CA LYS A 23 -22.56 -18.03 -11.25
C LYS A 23 -22.65 -18.12 -12.77
N ALA A 24 -21.54 -17.94 -13.48
CA ALA A 24 -21.51 -17.93 -14.94
C ALA A 24 -21.81 -19.30 -15.53
N GLN A 25 -22.68 -19.34 -16.56
CA GLN A 25 -23.10 -20.58 -17.23
C GLN A 25 -22.10 -20.98 -18.33
N VAL A 26 -20.85 -21.21 -17.98
CA VAL A 26 -19.77 -21.54 -18.92
C VAL A 26 -20.01 -22.87 -19.66
N SER A 27 -20.75 -23.80 -19.03
CA SER A 27 -21.14 -25.09 -19.65
C SER A 27 -21.96 -24.95 -20.91
N ASN A 28 -22.61 -23.80 -21.13
CA ASN A 28 -23.44 -23.54 -22.32
C ASN A 28 -22.65 -22.90 -23.48
N ALA A 29 -21.32 -22.74 -23.33
CA ALA A 29 -20.50 -22.14 -24.37
C ALA A 29 -20.40 -23.04 -25.60
N LEU A 30 -20.60 -22.46 -26.77
CA LEU A 30 -20.41 -23.12 -28.07
C LEU A 30 -18.94 -23.22 -28.45
N LYS A 31 -18.15 -22.23 -28.04
CA LYS A 31 -16.72 -22.15 -28.33
C LYS A 31 -15.97 -21.60 -27.15
N LYS A 32 -14.70 -22.02 -27.07
CA LYS A 32 -13.72 -21.52 -26.11
C LYS A 32 -12.44 -21.17 -26.87
N TYR A 33 -11.84 -20.04 -26.55
CA TYR A 33 -10.57 -19.60 -27.11
C TYR A 33 -9.59 -19.25 -25.99
N GLU A 34 -8.32 -19.54 -26.20
CA GLU A 34 -7.22 -18.99 -25.40
C GLU A 34 -6.64 -17.77 -26.12
N ILE A 35 -6.68 -16.63 -25.47
CA ILE A 35 -6.25 -15.36 -26.05
C ILE A 35 -5.09 -14.78 -25.26
N THR A 36 -4.00 -14.44 -25.97
CA THR A 36 -2.91 -13.60 -25.47
C THR A 36 -2.78 -12.41 -26.38
N GLN A 37 -2.81 -11.20 -25.85
CA GLN A 37 -2.71 -9.98 -26.64
C GLN A 37 -1.84 -8.91 -25.98
N PHE A 38 -1.25 -8.03 -26.79
CA PHE A 38 -0.45 -6.89 -26.37
C PHE A 38 -0.50 -5.77 -27.41
N TYR A 39 -0.01 -4.59 -27.03
CA TYR A 39 0.05 -3.43 -27.92
C TYR A 39 1.50 -3.10 -28.28
N THR A 40 1.72 -2.74 -29.56
CA THR A 40 3.01 -2.26 -30.09
C THR A 40 2.99 -0.78 -30.39
N GLU A 41 1.82 -0.19 -30.59
CA GLU A 41 1.62 1.22 -30.83
C GLU A 41 0.36 1.69 -30.11
N LEU A 42 0.45 2.84 -29.43
CA LEU A 42 -0.65 3.47 -28.70
C LEU A 42 -0.52 4.99 -28.81
N GLY A 43 -1.48 5.61 -29.42
CA GLY A 43 -1.63 7.07 -29.54
C GLY A 43 -3.06 7.51 -29.28
N ASP A 44 -3.32 8.82 -29.38
CA ASP A 44 -4.67 9.37 -29.17
C ASP A 44 -5.66 8.95 -30.26
N TYR A 45 -5.16 8.62 -31.45
CA TYR A 45 -5.94 8.33 -32.66
C TYR A 45 -5.58 7.02 -33.33
N HIS A 46 -4.59 6.33 -32.80
CA HIS A 46 -4.02 5.14 -33.43
C HIS A 46 -3.63 4.12 -32.37
N GLU A 47 -3.99 2.86 -32.61
CA GLU A 47 -3.50 1.73 -31.82
C GLU A 47 -3.21 0.52 -32.71
N LYS A 48 -2.17 -0.22 -32.37
CA LYS A 48 -1.83 -1.48 -33.02
C LYS A 48 -1.65 -2.57 -32.00
N ARG A 49 -2.47 -3.59 -32.13
CA ARG A 49 -2.56 -4.74 -31.22
C ARG A 49 -2.19 -6.02 -31.97
N ALA A 50 -1.37 -6.85 -31.36
CA ALA A 50 -1.14 -8.23 -31.78
C ALA A 50 -1.87 -9.18 -30.81
N ARG A 51 -2.53 -10.20 -31.35
CA ARG A 51 -3.30 -11.19 -30.62
C ARG A 51 -2.97 -12.60 -31.11
N LYS A 52 -2.64 -13.50 -30.19
CA LYS A 52 -2.69 -14.93 -30.41
C LYS A 52 -4.04 -15.43 -29.91
N GLN A 53 -4.76 -16.14 -30.76
CA GLN A 53 -6.02 -16.79 -30.44
C GLN A 53 -5.90 -18.25 -30.86
N ASP A 54 -5.75 -19.14 -29.90
CA ASP A 54 -5.36 -20.54 -30.09
C ASP A 54 -4.11 -20.64 -30.98
N ASP A 55 -4.22 -21.17 -32.18
CA ASP A 55 -3.10 -21.32 -33.14
C ASP A 55 -3.01 -20.18 -34.18
N LYS A 56 -3.88 -19.18 -34.11
CA LYS A 56 -3.91 -18.05 -35.04
C LYS A 56 -3.22 -16.83 -34.44
N TYR A 57 -2.50 -16.09 -35.27
CA TYR A 57 -1.84 -14.84 -34.93
C TYR A 57 -2.41 -13.70 -35.76
N ILE A 58 -2.91 -12.68 -35.11
CA ILE A 58 -3.73 -11.63 -35.72
C ILE A 58 -3.19 -10.27 -35.30
N VAL A 59 -3.05 -9.35 -36.24
CA VAL A 59 -2.78 -7.94 -35.99
C VAL A 59 -4.03 -7.12 -36.26
N THR A 60 -4.38 -6.27 -35.32
CA THR A 60 -5.46 -5.31 -35.44
C THR A 60 -4.90 -3.91 -35.35
N THR A 61 -5.19 -3.06 -36.33
CA THR A 61 -4.90 -1.63 -36.31
C THR A 61 -6.22 -0.87 -36.25
N LYS A 62 -6.34 0.06 -35.30
CA LYS A 62 -7.52 0.94 -35.16
C LYS A 62 -7.06 2.40 -35.33
N GLU A 63 -7.71 3.12 -36.24
CA GLU A 63 -7.47 4.53 -36.51
C GLU A 63 -8.75 5.35 -36.33
N GLY A 64 -8.66 6.57 -35.76
CA GLY A 64 -9.78 7.50 -35.58
C GLY A 64 -10.15 7.78 -34.13
N ARG A 65 -11.17 8.62 -33.93
CA ARG A 65 -11.63 9.10 -32.62
C ARG A 65 -13.11 8.73 -32.34
N GLY A 66 -13.42 8.37 -31.10
CA GLY A 66 -14.80 8.18 -30.65
C GLY A 66 -15.47 6.93 -31.21
N LEU A 67 -16.75 7.07 -31.59
CA LEU A 67 -17.60 5.98 -32.09
C LEU A 67 -17.31 5.57 -33.55
N VAL A 68 -16.49 6.33 -34.29
CA VAL A 68 -16.13 6.04 -35.67
C VAL A 68 -14.63 5.76 -35.72
N ARG A 69 -14.26 4.47 -35.67
CA ARG A 69 -12.88 4.01 -35.83
C ARG A 69 -12.81 3.12 -37.05
N GLU A 70 -11.77 3.28 -37.82
CA GLU A 70 -11.46 2.37 -38.91
C GLU A 70 -10.62 1.22 -38.33
N GLU A 71 -11.15 -0.01 -38.42
CA GLU A 71 -10.49 -1.22 -37.93
C GLU A 71 -10.02 -2.07 -39.08
N ASN A 72 -8.74 -2.40 -39.11
CA ASN A 72 -8.14 -3.29 -40.07
C ASN A 72 -7.51 -4.47 -39.33
N GLU A 73 -7.97 -5.69 -39.67
CA GLU A 73 -7.50 -6.93 -39.06
C GLU A 73 -6.95 -7.88 -40.12
N HIS A 74 -5.78 -8.47 -39.89
CA HIS A 74 -5.19 -9.47 -40.78
C HIS A 74 -4.40 -10.52 -40.00
N GLU A 75 -4.31 -11.73 -40.54
CA GLU A 75 -3.53 -12.82 -39.95
C GLU A 75 -2.05 -12.66 -40.35
N ILE A 76 -1.15 -12.94 -39.37
CA ILE A 76 0.30 -12.88 -39.53
C ILE A 76 0.94 -14.23 -39.19
N SER A 77 2.21 -14.40 -39.52
CA SER A 77 2.98 -15.58 -39.12
C SER A 77 3.33 -15.58 -37.62
N ARG A 78 3.64 -16.76 -37.08
CA ARG A 78 4.13 -16.91 -35.71
C ARG A 78 5.42 -16.13 -35.49
N GLU A 79 6.31 -16.13 -36.48
CA GLU A 79 7.59 -15.43 -36.44
C GLU A 79 7.40 -13.91 -36.31
N GLU A 80 6.49 -13.34 -37.10
CA GLU A 80 6.13 -11.92 -37.03
C GLU A 80 5.52 -11.58 -35.67
N TYR A 81 4.60 -12.41 -35.15
CA TYR A 81 4.03 -12.22 -33.82
C TYR A 81 5.11 -12.17 -32.72
N LEU A 82 6.07 -13.11 -32.71
CA LEU A 82 7.15 -13.15 -31.73
C LEU A 82 8.11 -11.94 -31.85
N GLN A 83 8.30 -11.41 -33.06
CA GLN A 83 9.07 -10.18 -33.27
C GLN A 83 8.32 -8.96 -32.72
N MET A 84 7.00 -8.90 -32.90
CA MET A 84 6.15 -7.84 -32.35
C MET A 84 6.10 -7.92 -30.81
N GLU A 85 6.02 -9.12 -30.24
CA GLU A 85 6.02 -9.31 -28.78
C GLU A 85 7.29 -8.76 -28.12
N LYS A 86 8.46 -8.91 -28.74
CA LYS A 86 9.72 -8.30 -28.27
C LYS A 86 9.69 -6.76 -28.28
N LYS A 87 8.86 -6.17 -29.13
CA LYS A 87 8.69 -4.71 -29.28
C LYS A 87 7.45 -4.17 -28.57
N ARG A 88 6.77 -5.00 -27.76
CA ARG A 88 5.56 -4.56 -27.05
C ARG A 88 5.85 -3.41 -26.11
N ILE A 89 4.91 -2.48 -26.06
CA ILE A 89 4.91 -1.31 -25.15
C ILE A 89 3.90 -1.44 -24.01
N SER A 90 3.26 -2.59 -23.91
CA SER A 90 2.22 -2.88 -22.90
C SER A 90 2.49 -4.19 -22.17
N SER A 91 1.79 -4.42 -21.05
CA SER A 91 1.70 -5.74 -20.42
C SER A 91 0.94 -6.72 -21.31
N LEU A 92 1.14 -8.03 -21.09
CA LEU A 92 0.35 -9.06 -21.72
C LEU A 92 -1.04 -9.14 -21.08
N ILE A 93 -2.08 -9.25 -21.90
CA ILE A 93 -3.41 -9.63 -21.46
C ILE A 93 -3.61 -11.10 -21.86
N GLU A 94 -3.77 -11.94 -20.86
CA GLU A 94 -4.06 -13.36 -21.01
C GLU A 94 -5.48 -13.64 -20.56
N LYS A 95 -6.30 -14.29 -21.39
CA LYS A 95 -7.69 -14.60 -21.07
C LYS A 95 -8.21 -15.83 -21.81
N GLU A 96 -9.18 -16.47 -21.21
CA GLU A 96 -10.07 -17.40 -21.90
C GLU A 96 -11.33 -16.66 -22.31
N ARG A 97 -11.74 -16.82 -23.57
CA ARG A 97 -13.00 -16.29 -24.08
C ARG A 97 -13.96 -17.44 -24.36
N TYR A 98 -15.17 -17.33 -23.87
CA TYR A 98 -16.25 -18.25 -24.08
C TYR A 98 -17.38 -17.56 -24.87
N GLU A 99 -17.78 -18.11 -26.00
CA GLU A 99 -18.96 -17.66 -26.75
C GLU A 99 -20.21 -18.42 -26.27
N ILE A 100 -21.09 -17.71 -25.58
CA ILE A 100 -22.29 -18.25 -24.95
C ILE A 100 -23.52 -17.70 -25.68
N PRO A 101 -24.34 -18.54 -26.32
CA PRO A 101 -25.59 -18.09 -26.95
C PRO A 101 -26.58 -17.66 -25.88
N PHE A 102 -27.20 -16.51 -26.07
CA PHE A 102 -28.21 -16.00 -25.15
C PHE A 102 -29.29 -15.22 -25.91
N ARG A 103 -30.49 -15.85 -26.13
CA ARG A 103 -31.56 -15.31 -26.94
C ARG A 103 -31.07 -15.00 -28.36
N ASP A 104 -31.23 -13.74 -28.79
CA ASP A 104 -30.83 -13.27 -30.13
C ASP A 104 -29.41 -12.69 -30.16
N ALA A 105 -28.60 -12.87 -29.08
CA ALA A 105 -27.27 -12.35 -28.96
C ALA A 105 -26.25 -13.42 -28.58
N THR A 106 -24.98 -13.14 -28.81
CA THR A 106 -23.86 -13.93 -28.30
C THR A 106 -23.17 -13.16 -27.21
N ILE A 107 -22.98 -13.81 -26.07
CA ILE A 107 -22.19 -13.26 -24.96
C ILE A 107 -20.77 -13.76 -25.13
N GLU A 108 -19.81 -12.85 -25.19
CA GLU A 108 -18.38 -13.13 -25.09
C GLU A 108 -17.93 -12.97 -23.64
N LEU A 109 -17.85 -14.08 -22.92
CA LEU A 109 -17.35 -14.07 -21.54
C LEU A 109 -15.82 -14.20 -21.54
N ASN A 110 -15.13 -13.15 -21.12
CA ASN A 110 -13.69 -13.10 -20.97
C ASN A 110 -13.32 -13.35 -19.52
N ILE A 111 -12.59 -14.44 -19.25
CA ILE A 111 -12.03 -14.78 -17.94
C ILE A 111 -10.54 -14.52 -18.00
N TYR A 112 -10.07 -13.52 -17.26
CA TYR A 112 -8.69 -13.07 -17.33
C TYR A 112 -7.76 -13.93 -16.46
N ARG A 113 -6.50 -14.02 -16.88
CA ARG A 113 -5.42 -14.77 -16.23
C ARG A 113 -4.21 -13.87 -15.95
N GLY A 114 -3.13 -14.45 -15.42
CA GLY A 114 -1.87 -13.73 -15.13
C GLY A 114 -2.08 -12.58 -14.15
N SER A 115 -1.62 -11.39 -14.50
CA SER A 115 -1.76 -10.17 -13.68
C SER A 115 -3.20 -9.69 -13.50
N LEU A 116 -4.12 -10.14 -14.38
CA LEU A 116 -5.55 -9.81 -14.36
C LEU A 116 -6.41 -10.94 -13.75
N LYS A 117 -5.80 -11.92 -13.10
CA LYS A 117 -6.52 -13.05 -12.48
C LYS A 117 -7.55 -12.54 -11.46
N GLY A 118 -8.78 -13.06 -11.57
CA GLY A 118 -9.93 -12.67 -10.73
C GLY A 118 -10.89 -11.71 -11.43
N LEU A 119 -10.50 -11.12 -12.57
CA LEU A 119 -11.39 -10.34 -13.42
C LEU A 119 -12.13 -11.26 -14.40
N ALA A 120 -13.45 -11.06 -14.53
CA ALA A 120 -14.27 -11.64 -15.59
C ALA A 120 -15.22 -10.58 -16.14
N VAL A 121 -15.24 -10.42 -17.47
CA VAL A 121 -16.04 -9.43 -18.18
C VAL A 121 -16.83 -10.11 -19.29
N ALA A 122 -18.15 -9.91 -19.29
CA ALA A 122 -19.00 -10.29 -20.40
C ALA A 122 -19.17 -9.09 -21.36
N GLU A 123 -18.91 -9.32 -22.63
CA GLU A 123 -19.11 -8.37 -23.73
C GLU A 123 -20.26 -8.88 -24.61
N VAL A 124 -21.16 -7.98 -25.01
CA VAL A 124 -22.26 -8.29 -25.91
C VAL A 124 -22.29 -7.22 -26.99
N GLU A 125 -22.16 -7.64 -28.25
CA GLU A 125 -22.24 -6.78 -29.43
C GLU A 125 -23.64 -6.72 -29.99
N PHE A 126 -24.02 -5.59 -30.55
CA PHE A 126 -25.36 -5.33 -31.10
C PHE A 126 -25.29 -4.66 -32.46
N ASP A 127 -26.18 -5.10 -33.36
CA ASP A 127 -26.32 -4.50 -34.70
C ASP A 127 -26.90 -3.09 -34.69
N SER A 128 -27.51 -2.68 -33.59
CA SER A 128 -28.13 -1.34 -33.47
C SER A 128 -28.27 -0.88 -32.01
N GLY A 129 -28.28 0.45 -31.79
CA GLY A 129 -28.56 1.02 -30.49
C GLY A 129 -29.94 0.66 -29.93
N ALA A 130 -30.93 0.33 -30.81
CA ALA A 130 -32.23 -0.13 -30.39
C ALA A 130 -32.15 -1.57 -29.83
N ALA A 131 -31.34 -2.45 -30.41
CA ALA A 131 -31.08 -3.81 -29.90
C ALA A 131 -30.36 -3.73 -28.55
N SER A 132 -29.32 -2.90 -28.42
CA SER A 132 -28.58 -2.67 -27.17
C SER A 132 -29.50 -2.21 -26.03
N ARG A 133 -30.42 -1.26 -26.27
CA ARG A 133 -31.38 -0.80 -25.26
C ARG A 133 -32.40 -1.83 -24.84
N ARG A 134 -32.79 -2.76 -25.74
CA ARG A 134 -33.75 -3.86 -25.43
C ARG A 134 -33.11 -5.04 -24.73
N PHE A 135 -31.79 -5.16 -24.79
CA PHE A 135 -31.07 -6.27 -24.17
C PHE A 135 -31.27 -6.26 -22.64
N LYS A 136 -31.78 -7.35 -22.12
CA LYS A 136 -31.91 -7.60 -20.68
C LYS A 136 -30.82 -8.59 -20.27
N PRO A 137 -29.83 -8.13 -19.46
CA PRO A 137 -28.74 -8.98 -18.99
C PRO A 137 -29.28 -10.21 -18.24
N PRO A 138 -28.62 -11.38 -18.33
CA PRO A 138 -28.93 -12.51 -17.48
C PRO A 138 -28.59 -12.22 -16.01
N GLU A 139 -29.18 -12.98 -15.07
CA GLU A 139 -29.03 -12.75 -13.61
C GLU A 139 -27.59 -12.88 -13.09
N TRP A 140 -26.72 -13.58 -13.82
CA TRP A 140 -25.33 -13.74 -13.46
C TRP A 140 -24.41 -12.58 -13.92
N PHE A 141 -24.96 -11.61 -14.64
CA PHE A 141 -24.28 -10.35 -14.91
C PHE A 141 -24.30 -9.46 -13.66
N GLY A 142 -23.15 -8.87 -13.35
CA GLY A 142 -23.00 -7.87 -12.30
C GLY A 142 -23.14 -6.44 -12.82
N LYS A 143 -22.33 -5.54 -12.31
CA LYS A 143 -22.35 -4.13 -12.68
C LYS A 143 -22.02 -3.94 -14.16
N GLU A 144 -22.82 -3.11 -14.85
CA GLU A 144 -22.47 -2.64 -16.19
C GLU A 144 -21.30 -1.66 -16.14
N VAL A 145 -20.30 -1.88 -16.97
CA VAL A 145 -19.04 -1.12 -17.04
C VAL A 145 -18.74 -0.62 -18.46
N THR A 146 -19.76 -0.53 -19.31
CA THR A 146 -19.64 -0.09 -20.71
C THR A 146 -18.95 1.27 -20.85
N GLN A 147 -19.24 2.21 -19.96
CA GLN A 147 -18.69 3.58 -19.97
C GLN A 147 -17.42 3.72 -19.14
N ASP A 148 -17.02 2.67 -18.45
CA ASP A 148 -15.86 2.71 -17.56
C ASP A 148 -14.59 2.27 -18.31
N ARG A 149 -13.80 3.25 -18.71
CA ARG A 149 -12.57 3.04 -19.50
C ARG A 149 -11.54 2.14 -18.83
N VAL A 150 -11.60 1.97 -17.51
CA VAL A 150 -10.69 1.08 -16.78
C VAL A 150 -10.77 -0.36 -17.31
N TYR A 151 -11.95 -0.78 -17.82
CA TYR A 151 -12.18 -2.12 -18.38
C TYR A 151 -11.91 -2.23 -19.87
N GLU A 152 -11.43 -1.20 -20.53
CA GLU A 152 -10.93 -1.31 -21.91
C GLU A 152 -9.62 -2.13 -21.91
N ASN A 153 -9.46 -3.05 -22.88
CA ASN A 153 -8.24 -3.85 -22.98
C ASN A 153 -6.96 -2.99 -23.05
N ARG A 154 -7.05 -1.83 -23.71
CA ARG A 154 -5.96 -0.84 -23.74
C ARG A 154 -5.57 -0.39 -22.32
N SER A 155 -6.54 0.02 -21.52
CA SER A 155 -6.31 0.46 -20.15
C SER A 155 -5.77 -0.68 -19.27
N LEU A 156 -6.33 -1.88 -19.37
CA LEU A 156 -5.86 -3.06 -18.66
C LEU A 156 -4.42 -3.44 -19.01
N ALA A 157 -4.00 -3.20 -20.27
CA ALA A 157 -2.65 -3.50 -20.75
C ALA A 157 -1.63 -2.44 -20.37
N THR A 158 -2.04 -1.16 -20.24
CA THR A 158 -1.14 -0.02 -20.02
C THR A 158 -1.18 0.56 -18.61
N SER A 159 -2.22 0.24 -17.83
CA SER A 159 -2.32 0.68 -16.44
C SER A 159 -1.29 -0.08 -15.60
N GLU A 160 -0.25 0.61 -15.16
CA GLU A 160 0.82 0.02 -14.37
C GLU A 160 0.38 -0.32 -12.93
N ARG A 161 -0.72 0.28 -12.46
CA ARG A 161 -1.09 0.23 -11.05
C ARG A 161 -2.59 0.10 -10.84
N PHE A 162 -3.02 -1.12 -10.57
CA PHE A 162 -4.39 -1.44 -10.11
C PHE A 162 -4.36 -2.69 -9.23
N GLU A 163 -5.44 -2.91 -8.50
CA GLU A 163 -5.75 -4.19 -7.85
C GLU A 163 -7.06 -4.76 -8.39
N ILE A 164 -7.13 -6.09 -8.47
CA ILE A 164 -8.38 -6.78 -8.79
C ILE A 164 -8.93 -7.33 -7.48
N LEU A 165 -10.03 -6.76 -7.04
CA LEU A 165 -10.71 -7.09 -5.79
C LEU A 165 -12.20 -7.35 -6.09
N ASP A 166 -12.71 -8.51 -5.66
CA ASP A 166 -14.09 -8.93 -5.90
C ASP A 166 -14.53 -8.79 -7.38
N GLY A 167 -13.64 -9.15 -8.30
CA GLY A 167 -13.89 -9.06 -9.74
C GLY A 167 -13.93 -7.63 -10.32
N ARG A 168 -13.53 -6.63 -9.55
CA ARG A 168 -13.44 -5.22 -9.96
C ARG A 168 -11.99 -4.80 -10.13
N VAL A 169 -11.72 -3.99 -11.14
CA VAL A 169 -10.44 -3.28 -11.31
C VAL A 169 -10.51 -1.98 -10.53
N ILE A 170 -9.63 -1.83 -9.55
CA ILE A 170 -9.56 -0.63 -8.73
C ILE A 170 -8.21 0.05 -9.00
N PRO A 171 -8.19 1.21 -9.66
CA PRO A 171 -6.96 1.91 -10.01
C PRO A 171 -6.25 2.42 -8.76
N ILE A 172 -4.91 2.34 -8.79
CA ILE A 172 -4.03 2.81 -7.74
C ILE A 172 -3.31 4.06 -8.24
N PHE A 173 -3.40 5.12 -7.48
CA PHE A 173 -2.71 6.39 -7.75
C PHE A 173 -1.66 6.69 -6.68
N LYS A 174 -0.58 7.35 -7.07
CA LYS A 174 0.29 8.02 -6.12
C LYS A 174 -0.49 9.12 -5.41
N ARG A 175 -0.02 9.54 -4.24
CA ARG A 175 -0.77 10.46 -3.37
C ARG A 175 -1.33 11.69 -4.09
N ASP A 176 -0.49 12.45 -4.79
CA ASP A 176 -0.89 13.73 -5.36
C ASP A 176 -1.81 13.53 -6.58
N ASP A 177 -1.47 12.59 -7.48
CA ASP A 177 -2.31 12.19 -8.61
C ASP A 177 -3.67 11.64 -8.13
N GLY A 178 -3.67 10.88 -7.04
CA GLY A 178 -4.89 10.32 -6.45
C GLY A 178 -5.79 11.37 -5.80
N ILE A 179 -5.23 12.43 -5.23
CA ILE A 179 -5.99 13.57 -4.72
C ILE A 179 -6.65 14.31 -5.90
N GLU A 180 -5.92 14.55 -6.98
CA GLU A 180 -6.46 15.19 -8.20
C GLU A 180 -7.57 14.34 -8.81
N GLU A 181 -7.39 13.03 -8.91
CA GLU A 181 -8.41 12.11 -9.41
C GLU A 181 -9.66 12.09 -8.52
N ALA A 182 -9.49 12.09 -7.19
CA ALA A 182 -10.61 12.19 -6.26
C ALA A 182 -11.41 13.49 -6.45
N ILE A 183 -10.72 14.62 -6.57
CA ILE A 183 -11.33 15.93 -6.82
C ILE A 183 -12.06 15.94 -8.17
N ARG A 184 -11.48 15.35 -9.22
CA ARG A 184 -12.10 15.23 -10.54
C ARG A 184 -13.41 14.44 -10.45
N ARG A 185 -13.41 13.27 -9.82
CA ARG A 185 -14.61 12.42 -9.64
C ARG A 185 -15.70 13.13 -8.83
N ILE A 186 -15.33 13.81 -7.74
CA ILE A 186 -16.29 14.61 -6.96
C ILE A 186 -16.92 15.70 -7.84
N ASN A 187 -16.13 16.44 -8.63
CA ASN A 187 -16.65 17.48 -9.53
C ASN A 187 -17.57 16.90 -10.61
N GLU A 188 -17.27 15.74 -11.16
CA GLU A 188 -18.15 15.05 -12.12
C GLU A 188 -19.52 14.72 -11.48
N LYS A 189 -19.52 14.23 -10.24
CA LYS A 189 -20.76 13.97 -9.51
C LYS A 189 -21.54 15.26 -9.21
N LEU A 190 -20.83 16.35 -8.85
CA LEU A 190 -21.44 17.66 -8.59
C LEU A 190 -22.11 18.29 -9.82
N SER A 191 -21.84 17.78 -11.04
CA SER A 191 -22.54 18.26 -12.25
C SER A 191 -23.98 17.77 -12.34
N SER A 192 -24.32 16.66 -11.67
CA SER A 192 -25.65 16.05 -11.66
C SER A 192 -26.29 15.98 -10.26
N GLU A 193 -25.49 16.05 -9.20
CA GLU A 193 -25.93 15.91 -7.81
C GLU A 193 -25.78 17.24 -7.04
N GLN A 194 -26.76 17.55 -6.20
CA GLN A 194 -26.71 18.76 -5.37
C GLN A 194 -25.70 18.62 -4.22
N HIS A 195 -25.62 17.44 -3.61
CA HIS A 195 -24.72 17.08 -2.53
C HIS A 195 -23.99 15.77 -2.90
N VAL A 196 -22.67 15.76 -2.76
CA VAL A 196 -21.82 14.62 -3.07
C VAL A 196 -21.12 14.13 -1.81
N VAL A 197 -21.27 12.87 -1.50
CA VAL A 197 -20.61 12.19 -0.37
C VAL A 197 -19.36 11.48 -0.85
N ALA A 198 -18.19 11.90 -0.37
CA ALA A 198 -16.94 11.20 -0.58
C ALA A 198 -16.52 10.46 0.70
N LEU A 199 -16.45 9.14 0.62
CA LEU A 199 -16.03 8.26 1.71
C LEU A 199 -14.53 7.98 1.61
N ILE A 200 -13.79 8.16 2.71
CA ILE A 200 -12.34 8.01 2.76
C ILE A 200 -11.98 7.01 3.85
N ALA A 201 -11.64 5.78 3.46
CA ALA A 201 -11.20 4.74 4.37
C ALA A 201 -9.68 4.53 4.32
N GLY A 202 -9.18 3.79 5.28
CA GLY A 202 -7.77 3.38 5.35
C GLY A 202 -7.35 3.05 6.77
N GLY A 203 -6.25 2.34 6.93
CA GLY A 203 -5.74 1.92 8.23
C GLY A 203 -5.39 3.07 9.17
N SER A 204 -5.24 2.76 10.45
CA SER A 204 -4.70 3.72 11.41
C SER A 204 -3.31 4.18 10.96
N ALA A 205 -3.02 5.47 11.07
CA ALA A 205 -1.81 6.12 10.59
C ALA A 205 -1.57 6.03 9.06
N SER A 206 -2.57 5.66 8.25
CA SER A 206 -2.46 5.72 6.78
C SER A 206 -2.33 7.15 6.23
N GLY A 207 -2.68 8.17 7.02
CA GLY A 207 -2.70 9.57 6.61
C GLY A 207 -3.99 10.01 5.91
N LYS A 208 -5.06 9.21 6.01
CA LYS A 208 -6.38 9.53 5.42
C LYS A 208 -6.90 10.91 5.79
N THR A 209 -6.77 11.33 7.04
CA THR A 209 -7.21 12.66 7.50
C THR A 209 -6.24 13.75 7.09
N SER A 210 -4.98 13.67 7.57
CA SER A 210 -4.00 14.76 7.45
C SER A 210 -3.45 14.95 6.04
N ALA A 211 -3.23 13.86 5.29
CA ALA A 211 -2.58 13.92 3.98
C ALA A 211 -3.58 13.89 2.81
N ILE A 212 -4.78 13.36 3.00
CA ILE A 212 -5.75 13.17 1.91
C ILE A 212 -7.01 14.03 2.14
N ALA A 213 -7.80 13.75 3.18
CA ALA A 213 -9.09 14.44 3.39
C ALA A 213 -8.92 15.97 3.52
N ASN A 214 -7.93 16.42 4.31
CA ASN A 214 -7.66 17.85 4.45
C ASN A 214 -7.24 18.50 3.12
N LYS A 215 -6.46 17.80 2.27
CA LYS A 215 -6.05 18.33 0.97
C LYS A 215 -7.23 18.45 -0.01
N ILE A 216 -8.12 17.46 -0.02
CA ILE A 216 -9.36 17.53 -0.79
C ILE A 216 -10.23 18.69 -0.28
N LYS A 217 -10.40 18.82 1.04
CA LYS A 217 -11.12 19.91 1.68
C LYS A 217 -10.57 21.29 1.26
N GLU A 218 -9.27 21.52 1.43
CA GLU A 218 -8.57 22.75 1.03
C GLU A 218 -8.81 23.11 -0.45
N ALA A 219 -8.83 22.11 -1.34
CA ALA A 219 -9.04 22.35 -2.78
C ALA A 219 -10.45 22.85 -3.09
N PHE A 220 -11.48 22.37 -2.37
CA PHE A 220 -12.86 22.83 -2.53
C PHE A 220 -13.11 24.17 -1.83
N GLU A 221 -12.52 24.41 -0.66
CA GLU A 221 -12.58 25.71 0.04
C GLU A 221 -12.00 26.84 -0.81
N LYS A 222 -10.85 26.63 -1.46
CA LYS A 222 -10.23 27.61 -2.38
C LYS A 222 -11.12 27.98 -3.56
N LYS A 223 -12.00 27.08 -3.98
CA LYS A 223 -12.98 27.31 -5.07
C LYS A 223 -14.31 27.86 -4.57
N SER A 224 -14.42 28.23 -3.29
CA SER A 224 -15.68 28.68 -2.64
C SER A 224 -16.81 27.63 -2.75
N ALA A 225 -16.48 26.38 -3.00
CA ALA A 225 -17.43 25.28 -2.93
C ALA A 225 -17.55 24.86 -1.46
N GLY A 226 -18.74 24.93 -0.91
CA GLY A 226 -18.98 24.52 0.47
C GLY A 226 -18.57 23.07 0.66
N VAL A 227 -17.78 22.79 1.71
CA VAL A 227 -17.35 21.47 2.10
C VAL A 227 -17.52 21.26 3.61
N VAL A 228 -18.04 20.11 3.99
CA VAL A 228 -18.11 19.65 5.38
C VAL A 228 -17.34 18.34 5.54
N MET A 229 -16.65 18.19 6.65
CA MET A 229 -15.91 16.95 6.98
C MET A 229 -16.44 16.34 8.26
N VAL A 230 -16.76 15.05 8.20
CA VAL A 230 -17.23 14.24 9.31
C VAL A 230 -16.23 13.12 9.58
N SER A 231 -15.71 13.04 10.80
CA SER A 231 -14.83 11.95 11.20
C SER A 231 -15.63 10.84 11.89
N ILE A 232 -15.32 9.60 11.54
CA ILE A 232 -15.88 8.42 12.22
C ILE A 232 -15.50 8.39 13.70
N ASP A 233 -14.35 8.97 14.05
CA ASP A 233 -13.86 8.99 15.44
C ASP A 233 -14.81 9.74 16.38
N ASP A 234 -15.56 10.73 15.88
CA ASP A 234 -16.57 11.45 16.65
C ASP A 234 -17.73 10.54 17.10
N TYR A 235 -17.98 9.46 16.38
CA TYR A 235 -19.04 8.48 16.67
C TYR A 235 -18.57 7.33 17.57
N SER A 236 -17.36 7.41 18.14
CA SER A 236 -16.85 6.43 19.11
C SER A 236 -17.73 6.35 20.36
N LYS A 237 -17.90 5.14 20.89
CA LYS A 237 -18.78 4.88 22.04
C LYS A 237 -18.11 5.15 23.40
N GLY A 238 -16.81 5.37 23.41
CA GLY A 238 -16.02 5.70 24.60
C GLY A 238 -15.39 4.50 25.30
N THR A 239 -14.45 4.81 26.19
CA THR A 239 -13.69 3.81 26.97
C THR A 239 -14.62 3.07 27.97
N THR A 240 -15.60 3.77 28.54
CA THR A 240 -16.62 3.17 29.43
C THR A 240 -17.34 2.04 28.71
N PHE A 241 -17.75 2.21 27.46
CA PHE A 241 -18.38 1.16 26.67
C PHE A 241 -17.48 -0.08 26.51
N ILE A 242 -16.18 0.13 26.20
CA ILE A 242 -15.23 -0.98 26.08
C ILE A 242 -15.15 -1.75 27.39
N ASN A 243 -14.99 -1.07 28.51
CA ASN A 243 -14.87 -1.69 29.84
C ASN A 243 -16.13 -2.49 30.21
N GLU A 244 -17.30 -1.94 29.93
CA GLU A 244 -18.59 -2.65 30.18
C GLU A 244 -18.72 -3.90 29.29
N GLN A 245 -18.36 -3.83 28.02
CA GLN A 245 -18.44 -4.99 27.12
C GLN A 245 -17.43 -6.06 27.52
N ASN A 246 -16.21 -5.68 27.83
CA ASN A 246 -15.15 -6.61 28.25
C ASN A 246 -15.50 -7.29 29.59
N SER A 247 -16.14 -6.58 30.54
CA SER A 247 -16.61 -7.17 31.80
C SER A 247 -17.74 -8.21 31.59
N LYS A 248 -18.45 -8.12 30.47
CA LYS A 248 -19.48 -9.09 30.05
C LYS A 248 -18.91 -10.25 29.22
N GLY A 249 -17.58 -10.31 29.05
CA GLY A 249 -16.89 -11.33 28.25
C GLY A 249 -16.81 -11.04 26.73
N HIS A 250 -17.19 -9.84 26.31
CA HIS A 250 -17.10 -9.40 24.92
C HIS A 250 -15.76 -8.67 24.72
N SER A 251 -14.80 -9.29 24.06
CA SER A 251 -13.50 -8.68 23.75
C SER A 251 -13.63 -7.56 22.72
N ILE A 252 -13.92 -6.34 23.17
CA ILE A 252 -13.99 -5.14 22.31
C ILE A 252 -12.75 -4.28 22.48
N ASN A 253 -12.27 -3.70 21.37
CA ASN A 253 -11.17 -2.75 21.34
C ASN A 253 -11.45 -1.56 20.40
N PHE A 254 -10.56 -0.56 20.39
CA PHE A 254 -10.72 0.69 19.63
C PHE A 254 -10.72 0.50 18.10
N ASP A 255 -10.19 -0.61 17.59
CA ASP A 255 -10.02 -0.90 16.17
C ASP A 255 -11.08 -1.87 15.63
N MET A 256 -12.19 -2.05 16.37
CA MET A 256 -13.34 -2.88 15.97
C MET A 256 -14.55 -2.01 15.58
N PRO A 257 -15.34 -2.43 14.56
CA PRO A 257 -16.54 -1.70 14.14
C PRO A 257 -17.57 -1.51 15.26
N GLU A 258 -17.66 -2.46 16.19
CA GLU A 258 -18.58 -2.44 17.33
C GLU A 258 -18.30 -1.29 18.30
N TYR A 259 -17.08 -0.76 18.33
CA TYR A 259 -16.69 0.40 19.12
C TYR A 259 -17.31 1.71 18.59
N VAL A 260 -17.69 1.75 17.33
CA VAL A 260 -18.25 2.94 16.68
C VAL A 260 -19.75 2.81 16.49
N ASP A 261 -20.46 3.90 16.63
CA ASP A 261 -21.89 4.00 16.33
C ASP A 261 -22.11 4.26 14.83
N LEU A 262 -21.87 3.19 14.03
CA LEU A 262 -22.01 3.27 12.57
C LEU A 262 -23.45 3.52 12.12
N ASP A 263 -24.46 3.20 12.94
CA ASP A 263 -25.87 3.47 12.63
C ASP A 263 -26.16 4.97 12.71
N ALA A 264 -25.72 5.62 13.78
CA ALA A 264 -25.86 7.05 13.93
C ALA A 264 -25.09 7.80 12.83
N LEU A 265 -23.85 7.39 12.52
CA LEU A 265 -23.07 7.99 11.43
C LEU A 265 -23.78 7.85 10.08
N SER A 266 -24.26 6.66 9.74
CA SER A 266 -24.96 6.41 8.47
C SER A 266 -26.21 7.28 8.33
N LYS A 267 -27.00 7.41 9.42
CA LYS A 267 -28.18 8.27 9.47
C LYS A 267 -27.81 9.74 9.26
N ASP A 268 -26.79 10.22 9.96
CA ASP A 268 -26.36 11.62 9.88
C ASP A 268 -25.81 11.99 8.49
N ILE A 269 -25.05 11.10 7.84
CA ILE A 269 -24.60 11.29 6.47
C ILE A 269 -25.80 11.39 5.51
N GLY A 270 -26.80 10.51 5.68
CA GLY A 270 -28.03 10.56 4.88
C GLY A 270 -28.76 11.89 5.03
N ILE A 271 -28.89 12.41 6.25
CA ILE A 271 -29.52 13.72 6.53
C ILE A 271 -28.72 14.86 5.86
N LEU A 272 -27.40 14.84 5.96
CA LEU A 272 -26.55 15.83 5.29
C LEU A 272 -26.70 15.76 3.75
N LYS A 273 -26.79 14.56 3.17
CA LYS A 273 -27.00 14.35 1.72
C LYS A 273 -28.36 14.87 1.26
N GLU A 274 -29.37 14.88 2.12
CA GLU A 274 -30.68 15.51 1.88
C GLU A 274 -30.67 17.03 2.01
N GLY A 275 -29.55 17.66 2.29
CA GLY A 275 -29.44 19.10 2.42
C GLY A 275 -29.79 19.66 3.79
N LYS A 276 -29.92 18.79 4.81
CA LYS A 276 -30.33 19.15 6.17
C LYS A 276 -29.13 19.23 7.12
N GLU A 277 -29.35 19.86 8.29
CA GLU A 277 -28.36 19.93 9.35
C GLU A 277 -28.46 18.76 10.33
N ILE A 278 -27.37 18.43 11.00
CA ILE A 278 -27.29 17.39 12.03
C ILE A 278 -26.75 17.94 13.34
N LYS A 279 -26.92 17.15 14.41
CA LYS A 279 -26.21 17.31 15.69
C LYS A 279 -25.21 16.17 15.82
N LYS A 280 -23.99 16.40 15.36
CA LYS A 280 -22.88 15.43 15.37
C LYS A 280 -22.33 15.31 16.80
N PRO A 281 -22.07 14.08 17.32
CA PRO A 281 -21.33 13.93 18.56
C PRO A 281 -19.91 14.49 18.46
N VAL A 282 -19.33 14.86 19.59
CA VAL A 282 -17.95 15.30 19.72
C VAL A 282 -17.23 14.33 20.64
N PHE A 283 -16.15 13.72 20.14
CA PHE A 283 -15.33 12.78 20.91
C PHE A 283 -14.05 13.47 21.39
N SER A 284 -13.72 13.25 22.66
CA SER A 284 -12.49 13.77 23.28
C SER A 284 -11.46 12.65 23.43
N PHE A 285 -10.40 12.69 22.64
CA PHE A 285 -9.27 11.75 22.80
C PHE A 285 -8.56 11.86 24.14
N LYS A 286 -8.64 13.03 24.79
CA LYS A 286 -8.02 13.25 26.11
C LYS A 286 -8.75 12.46 27.22
N THR A 287 -10.07 12.41 27.16
CA THR A 287 -10.89 11.69 28.16
C THR A 287 -11.27 10.29 27.70
N GLY A 288 -11.15 9.99 26.40
CA GLY A 288 -11.62 8.74 25.80
C GLY A 288 -13.15 8.61 25.74
N GLU A 289 -13.90 9.72 25.84
CA GLU A 289 -15.36 9.73 25.95
C GLU A 289 -16.00 10.80 25.05
N ARG A 290 -17.29 10.68 24.80
CA ARG A 290 -18.09 11.74 24.16
C ARG A 290 -18.21 12.95 25.09
N SER A 291 -17.92 14.15 24.59
CA SER A 291 -17.95 15.39 25.36
C SER A 291 -19.16 16.27 25.07
N GLY A 292 -20.01 15.91 24.11
CA GLY A 292 -21.21 16.67 23.74
C GLY A 292 -21.60 16.48 22.29
N PHE A 293 -22.27 17.50 21.74
CA PHE A 293 -22.71 17.53 20.35
C PHE A 293 -22.41 18.90 19.76
N GLU A 294 -22.13 18.93 18.46
CA GLU A 294 -22.03 20.16 17.68
C GLU A 294 -23.01 20.17 16.50
N LYS A 295 -23.48 21.36 16.13
CA LYS A 295 -24.35 21.56 14.99
C LYS A 295 -23.48 21.61 13.72
N VAL A 296 -23.83 20.79 12.74
CA VAL A 296 -23.14 20.71 11.45
C VAL A 296 -24.16 20.99 10.35
N THR A 297 -23.91 22.04 9.57
CA THR A 297 -24.71 22.38 8.39
C THR A 297 -24.16 21.63 7.18
N THR A 298 -25.05 21.18 6.31
CA THR A 298 -24.65 20.50 5.07
C THR A 298 -23.87 21.41 4.13
N ALA A 299 -23.14 20.80 3.21
CA ALA A 299 -22.40 21.48 2.16
C ALA A 299 -22.50 20.69 0.84
N ARG A 300 -22.10 21.29 -0.27
CA ARG A 300 -22.11 20.59 -1.57
C ARG A 300 -21.22 19.35 -1.58
N VAL A 301 -20.10 19.39 -0.84
CA VAL A 301 -19.18 18.24 -0.67
C VAL A 301 -19.22 17.81 0.78
N ILE A 302 -19.51 16.54 1.02
CA ILE A 302 -19.53 15.90 2.33
C ILE A 302 -18.42 14.88 2.34
N LEU A 303 -17.31 15.20 3.05
CA LEU A 303 -16.19 14.29 3.23
C LEU A 303 -16.41 13.48 4.52
N VAL A 304 -16.40 12.16 4.42
CA VAL A 304 -16.51 11.27 5.58
C VAL A 304 -15.27 10.40 5.66
N GLU A 305 -14.49 10.53 6.73
CA GLU A 305 -13.24 9.80 6.85
C GLU A 305 -13.21 8.89 8.08
N GLY A 306 -12.55 7.74 7.97
CA GLY A 306 -12.30 6.85 9.09
C GLY A 306 -12.00 5.41 8.69
N LEU A 307 -11.84 4.54 9.70
CA LEU A 307 -11.47 3.14 9.48
C LEU A 307 -12.53 2.35 8.69
N PHE A 308 -13.81 2.59 8.99
CA PHE A 308 -14.92 1.74 8.55
C PHE A 308 -15.87 2.41 7.55
N THR A 309 -15.47 3.54 6.95
CA THR A 309 -16.32 4.32 6.05
C THR A 309 -16.64 3.60 4.73
N LEU A 310 -15.86 2.59 4.34
CA LEU A 310 -16.13 1.76 3.16
C LEU A 310 -16.75 0.38 3.49
N THR A 311 -17.26 0.17 4.70
CA THR A 311 -18.04 -1.04 4.99
C THR A 311 -19.33 -1.07 4.16
N ASN A 312 -19.92 -2.25 3.97
CA ASN A 312 -21.15 -2.41 3.19
C ASN A 312 -22.31 -1.51 3.67
N LYS A 313 -22.29 -1.07 4.92
CA LYS A 313 -23.26 -0.14 5.49
C LYS A 313 -23.33 1.20 4.74
N PHE A 314 -22.21 1.67 4.22
CA PHE A 314 -22.12 2.98 3.55
C PHE A 314 -22.14 2.87 2.01
N LYS A 315 -22.19 1.65 1.46
CA LYS A 315 -22.08 1.39 0.01
C LYS A 315 -23.13 2.12 -0.84
N SER A 316 -24.33 2.32 -0.30
CA SER A 316 -25.43 3.03 -1.00
C SER A 316 -25.42 4.54 -0.79
N ILE A 317 -24.59 5.06 0.12
CA ILE A 317 -24.54 6.47 0.51
C ILE A 317 -23.39 7.19 -0.20
N GLY A 318 -22.23 6.52 -0.32
CA GLY A 318 -21.04 7.09 -0.93
C GLY A 318 -21.17 7.24 -2.46
N ASP A 319 -20.86 8.42 -2.96
CA ASP A 319 -20.84 8.73 -4.39
C ASP A 319 -19.42 8.57 -4.98
N VAL A 320 -18.39 8.81 -4.14
CA VAL A 320 -16.97 8.60 -4.46
C VAL A 320 -16.31 7.91 -3.27
N ASN A 321 -15.75 6.73 -3.52
CA ASN A 321 -15.20 5.86 -2.48
C ASN A 321 -13.67 5.76 -2.62
N ILE A 322 -12.94 6.22 -1.62
CA ILE A 322 -11.49 6.36 -1.64
C ILE A 322 -10.89 5.48 -0.54
N PHE A 323 -9.97 4.60 -0.92
CA PHE A 323 -9.18 3.86 0.05
C PHE A 323 -7.75 4.40 0.09
N VAL A 324 -7.28 4.80 1.28
CA VAL A 324 -5.91 5.29 1.48
C VAL A 324 -5.04 4.14 1.98
N ASP A 325 -4.13 3.71 1.12
CA ASP A 325 -3.24 2.58 1.38
C ASP A 325 -1.82 3.01 1.72
N ILE A 326 -1.24 2.27 2.65
CA ILE A 326 0.18 2.29 2.99
C ILE A 326 0.51 0.95 3.63
N GLY A 327 1.63 0.36 3.27
CA GLY A 327 2.03 -0.93 3.81
C GLY A 327 2.11 -0.98 5.35
N PRO A 328 2.07 -2.18 5.95
CA PRO A 328 2.04 -2.37 7.41
C PRO A 328 3.24 -1.72 8.12
N HIS A 329 4.43 -1.79 7.52
CA HIS A 329 5.62 -1.11 8.02
C HIS A 329 5.42 0.41 8.13
N GLY A 330 4.89 1.05 7.07
CA GLY A 330 4.63 2.49 7.07
C GLY A 330 3.60 2.90 8.13
N ARG A 331 2.54 2.10 8.33
CA ARG A 331 1.55 2.33 9.40
C ARG A 331 2.18 2.24 10.78
N LEU A 332 2.97 1.18 11.02
CA LEU A 332 3.65 0.96 12.30
C LEU A 332 4.59 2.13 12.64
N ILE A 333 5.48 2.48 11.73
CA ILE A 333 6.46 3.54 12.00
C ILE A 333 5.78 4.90 12.19
N ARG A 334 4.79 5.25 11.34
CA ARG A 334 4.02 6.49 11.52
C ARG A 334 3.29 6.54 12.86
N ARG A 335 2.69 5.43 13.26
CA ARG A 335 1.99 5.35 14.55
C ARG A 335 2.96 5.51 15.71
N LEU A 336 4.07 4.78 15.71
CA LEU A 336 5.12 4.91 16.73
C LEU A 336 5.61 6.35 16.84
N MET A 337 5.97 6.99 15.72
CA MET A 337 6.49 8.36 15.73
C MET A 337 5.43 9.38 16.17
N ARG A 338 4.18 9.19 15.80
CA ARG A 338 3.07 10.07 16.19
C ARG A 338 2.77 9.98 17.69
N ASP A 339 2.72 8.76 18.21
CA ASP A 339 2.26 8.50 19.56
C ASP A 339 3.39 8.77 20.56
N ILE A 340 4.65 8.45 20.23
CA ILE A 340 5.85 8.85 21.00
C ILE A 340 6.04 10.39 20.99
N GLY A 341 5.60 11.06 19.91
CA GLY A 341 5.67 12.52 19.75
C GLY A 341 4.67 13.31 20.59
N GLY A 342 3.95 12.69 21.53
CA GLY A 342 3.12 13.36 22.53
C GLY A 342 1.61 13.32 22.26
N ARG A 343 1.13 12.46 21.32
CA ARG A 343 -0.32 12.27 21.15
C ARG A 343 -0.94 11.43 22.28
N THR A 344 -0.16 10.53 22.85
CA THR A 344 -0.55 9.67 23.98
C THR A 344 0.52 9.71 25.07
N GLU A 345 0.14 9.34 26.28
CA GLU A 345 1.07 9.17 27.40
C GLU A 345 1.60 7.71 27.51
N TRP A 346 1.34 6.90 26.47
CA TRP A 346 1.73 5.49 26.46
C TRP A 346 3.23 5.32 26.30
N ASP A 347 3.78 4.33 26.98
CA ASP A 347 5.16 3.89 26.75
C ASP A 347 5.34 3.39 25.30
N PRO A 348 6.44 3.70 24.64
CA PRO A 348 6.73 3.21 23.29
C PRO A 348 6.59 1.69 23.13
N ARG A 349 6.87 0.92 24.18
CA ARG A 349 6.68 -0.53 24.22
C ARG A 349 5.19 -0.88 24.09
N ASP A 350 4.34 -0.20 24.83
CA ASP A 350 2.89 -0.48 24.84
C ASP A 350 2.26 -0.08 23.50
N VAL A 351 2.72 1.04 22.90
CA VAL A 351 2.33 1.44 21.54
C VAL A 351 2.72 0.38 20.52
N LEU A 352 3.96 -0.14 20.60
CA LEU A 352 4.45 -1.17 19.67
C LEU A 352 3.66 -2.47 19.85
N TYR A 353 3.52 -2.95 21.08
CA TYR A 353 2.74 -4.16 21.39
C TYR A 353 1.31 -4.05 20.89
N TYR A 354 0.60 -2.98 21.27
CA TYR A 354 -0.79 -2.77 20.87
C TYR A 354 -0.95 -2.70 19.34
N ASN A 355 0.01 -2.07 18.65
CA ASN A 355 -0.02 -2.02 17.19
C ASN A 355 0.09 -3.42 16.58
N LEU A 356 1.05 -4.22 17.03
CA LEU A 356 1.31 -5.56 16.50
C LEU A 356 0.21 -6.56 16.90
N ALA A 357 -0.18 -6.56 18.17
CA ALA A 357 -1.10 -7.55 18.74
C ALA A 357 -2.59 -7.23 18.45
N THR A 358 -2.93 -5.97 18.18
CA THR A 358 -4.34 -5.54 18.04
C THR A 358 -4.59 -4.82 16.72
N VAL A 359 -3.91 -3.69 16.47
CA VAL A 359 -4.26 -2.80 15.35
C VAL A 359 -4.10 -3.49 13.99
N GLU A 360 -2.97 -4.17 13.75
CA GLU A 360 -2.73 -4.85 12.49
C GLU A 360 -3.67 -6.07 12.26
N PRO A 361 -3.93 -6.95 13.25
CA PRO A 361 -4.95 -7.98 13.12
C PRO A 361 -6.36 -7.41 12.83
N MET A 362 -6.77 -6.34 13.53
CA MET A 362 -8.07 -5.71 13.30
C MET A 362 -8.14 -5.03 11.93
N TYR A 363 -7.05 -4.39 11.49
CA TYR A 363 -6.96 -3.85 10.13
C TYR A 363 -7.20 -4.93 9.07
N LYS A 364 -6.50 -6.06 9.16
CA LYS A 364 -6.67 -7.18 8.21
C LYS A 364 -8.09 -7.75 8.23
N LYS A 365 -8.70 -7.79 9.41
CA LYS A 365 -10.04 -8.37 9.57
C LYS A 365 -11.15 -7.45 9.11
N TYR A 366 -11.08 -6.15 9.42
CA TYR A 366 -12.22 -5.23 9.28
C TYR A 366 -12.01 -4.09 8.29
N VAL A 367 -10.78 -3.65 8.05
CA VAL A 367 -10.50 -2.48 7.22
C VAL A 367 -10.02 -2.87 5.83
N GLU A 368 -9.01 -3.72 5.73
CA GLU A 368 -8.43 -4.14 4.45
C GLU A 368 -9.46 -4.75 3.48
N PRO A 369 -10.40 -5.61 3.92
CA PRO A 369 -11.43 -6.14 3.02
C PRO A 369 -12.34 -5.07 2.41
N THR A 370 -12.51 -3.92 3.09
CA THR A 370 -13.34 -2.82 2.56
C THR A 370 -12.72 -2.11 1.37
N LYS A 371 -11.45 -2.36 1.08
CA LYS A 371 -10.73 -1.89 -0.11
C LYS A 371 -11.45 -2.29 -1.41
N ALA A 372 -12.11 -3.46 -1.43
CA ALA A 372 -12.92 -3.90 -2.55
C ALA A 372 -14.12 -3.00 -2.86
N ASN A 373 -14.56 -2.16 -1.92
CA ASN A 373 -15.64 -1.19 -2.13
C ASN A 373 -15.15 0.18 -2.63
N ALA A 374 -13.84 0.39 -2.75
CA ALA A 374 -13.28 1.65 -3.25
C ALA A 374 -13.52 1.81 -4.76
N ASP A 375 -13.56 3.05 -5.21
CA ASP A 375 -13.50 3.43 -6.63
C ASP A 375 -12.08 3.76 -7.06
N ILE A 376 -11.25 4.21 -6.10
CA ILE A 376 -9.81 4.45 -6.26
C ILE A 376 -9.05 4.10 -4.99
N ILE A 377 -7.82 3.67 -5.17
CA ILE A 377 -6.85 3.51 -4.09
C ILE A 377 -5.82 4.61 -4.22
N ILE A 378 -5.61 5.35 -3.14
CA ILE A 378 -4.53 6.35 -3.05
C ILE A 378 -3.40 5.76 -2.22
N GLU A 379 -2.27 5.49 -2.86
CA GLU A 379 -1.06 5.09 -2.18
C GLU A 379 -0.41 6.32 -1.54
N ASN A 380 -0.57 6.43 -0.22
CA ASN A 380 0.03 7.52 0.53
C ASN A 380 1.47 7.16 0.86
N ASN A 381 2.38 7.64 0.02
CA ASN A 381 3.79 7.31 0.10
C ASN A 381 4.36 7.51 1.51
N TYR A 382 4.92 6.44 2.05
CA TYR A 382 5.76 6.46 3.21
C TYR A 382 7.09 7.16 2.88
N ASN A 383 7.42 8.22 3.62
CA ASN A 383 8.71 8.87 3.50
C ASN A 383 9.56 8.57 4.75
N PRO A 384 10.49 7.63 4.67
CA PRO A 384 11.27 7.20 5.82
C PRO A 384 12.17 8.30 6.39
N TYR A 385 12.60 9.27 5.59
CA TYR A 385 13.40 10.41 6.09
C TYR A 385 12.58 11.31 7.02
N ILE A 386 11.35 11.64 6.60
CA ILE A 386 10.44 12.47 7.40
C ILE A 386 10.01 11.74 8.65
N GLU A 387 9.60 10.48 8.54
CA GLU A 387 9.11 9.74 9.71
C GLU A 387 10.23 9.46 10.70
N ALA A 388 11.40 9.01 10.24
CA ALA A 388 12.53 8.74 11.12
C ALA A 388 13.06 10.01 11.81
N SER A 389 12.99 11.17 11.16
CA SER A 389 13.46 12.44 11.76
C SER A 389 12.69 12.84 13.03
N ARG A 390 11.45 12.35 13.18
CA ARG A 390 10.62 12.61 14.37
C ARG A 390 11.16 12.01 15.65
N THR A 391 12.08 11.04 15.57
CA THR A 391 12.74 10.50 16.77
C THR A 391 13.69 11.50 17.43
N ASN A 392 14.17 12.50 16.70
CA ASN A 392 15.24 13.44 17.09
C ASN A 392 16.56 12.75 17.56
N LYS A 393 16.65 11.42 17.48
CA LYS A 393 17.81 10.63 17.91
C LYS A 393 18.60 10.19 16.70
N LYS A 394 19.75 10.84 16.47
CA LYS A 394 20.70 10.46 15.44
C LYS A 394 21.82 9.62 16.04
N GLU A 395 22.22 8.58 15.33
CA GLU A 395 23.39 7.75 15.66
C GLU A 395 24.39 7.85 14.50
N VAL A 396 25.66 8.01 14.83
CA VAL A 396 26.77 7.82 13.91
C VAL A 396 27.42 6.49 14.22
N GLN A 397 27.53 5.64 13.25
CA GLN A 397 28.10 4.31 13.38
C GLN A 397 29.16 4.07 12.31
N VAL A 398 30.39 3.75 12.73
CA VAL A 398 31.50 3.38 11.85
C VAL A 398 32.08 2.07 12.33
N LYS A 399 32.47 1.21 11.39
CA LYS A 399 33.10 -0.08 11.69
C LYS A 399 34.43 -0.18 10.98
N PHE A 400 35.34 -0.92 11.60
CA PHE A 400 36.62 -1.25 11.02
C PHE A 400 36.84 -2.76 11.17
N LYS A 401 37.19 -3.45 10.10
CA LYS A 401 37.55 -4.86 10.17
C LYS A 401 38.92 -4.98 10.81
N LEU A 402 39.06 -5.79 11.81
CA LEU A 402 40.29 -5.93 12.58
C LEU A 402 41.11 -7.13 12.11
N SER A 403 42.40 -6.91 12.00
CA SER A 403 43.40 -7.99 11.95
C SER A 403 43.87 -8.34 13.37
N THR A 404 44.49 -9.51 13.54
CA THR A 404 45.11 -9.90 14.82
C THR A 404 46.13 -8.85 15.33
N ALA A 405 46.82 -8.18 14.40
CA ALA A 405 47.74 -7.09 14.75
C ALA A 405 47.03 -5.86 15.30
N ASP A 406 45.83 -5.53 14.77
CA ASP A 406 44.98 -4.44 15.26
C ASP A 406 44.46 -4.76 16.66
N GLU A 407 43.95 -5.98 16.88
CA GLU A 407 43.50 -6.43 18.20
C GLU A 407 44.59 -6.32 19.25
N ASN A 408 45.83 -6.74 18.95
CA ASN A 408 46.96 -6.62 19.84
C ASN A 408 47.33 -5.16 20.15
N ARG A 409 47.18 -4.24 19.20
CA ARG A 409 47.41 -2.81 19.41
C ARG A 409 46.34 -2.21 20.31
N ILE A 410 45.07 -2.54 20.08
CA ILE A 410 43.95 -2.07 20.89
C ILE A 410 44.11 -2.56 22.33
N ALA A 411 44.38 -3.84 22.53
CA ALA A 411 44.55 -4.44 23.85
C ALA A 411 45.68 -3.79 24.68
N LYS A 412 46.70 -3.21 24.01
CA LYS A 412 47.78 -2.48 24.67
C LYS A 412 47.46 -1.01 25.01
N LYS A 413 46.52 -0.40 24.29
CA LYS A 413 46.23 1.03 24.36
C LYS A 413 44.90 1.38 25.02
N ALA A 414 43.92 0.48 24.90
CA ALA A 414 42.56 0.70 25.37
C ALA A 414 42.27 -0.16 26.61
N GLU A 415 41.47 0.38 27.51
CA GLU A 415 40.97 -0.31 28.70
C GLU A 415 39.77 -1.17 28.38
N LEU A 416 39.78 -2.44 28.76
CA LEU A 416 38.63 -3.34 28.64
C LEU A 416 37.64 -3.02 29.75
N LEU A 417 36.46 -2.51 29.37
CA LEU A 417 35.38 -2.18 30.30
C LEU A 417 34.46 -3.37 30.60
N SER A 418 34.21 -4.21 29.59
CA SER A 418 33.34 -5.37 29.71
C SER A 418 33.66 -6.38 28.61
N SER A 419 33.63 -7.67 28.95
CA SER A 419 33.86 -8.77 28.02
C SER A 419 32.71 -9.77 28.06
N GLY A 420 32.48 -10.46 26.95
CA GLY A 420 31.66 -11.64 26.91
C GLY A 420 30.16 -11.42 26.75
N VAL A 421 29.72 -10.28 26.23
CA VAL A 421 28.31 -10.05 25.95
C VAL A 421 27.92 -10.79 24.66
N LYS A 422 27.09 -11.83 24.79
CA LYS A 422 26.52 -12.54 23.66
C LYS A 422 25.27 -11.80 23.17
N GLN A 423 25.25 -11.44 21.91
CA GLN A 423 24.10 -10.79 21.28
C GLN A 423 23.66 -11.57 20.07
N THR A 424 22.35 -11.77 19.92
CA THR A 424 21.74 -12.34 18.73
C THR A 424 20.81 -11.30 18.12
N ASP A 425 21.09 -10.90 16.88
CA ASP A 425 20.35 -9.91 16.12
C ASP A 425 19.56 -10.58 15.00
N PHE A 426 18.25 -10.54 15.06
CA PHE A 426 17.37 -10.97 13.98
C PHE A 426 16.97 -9.75 13.14
N TYR A 427 17.28 -9.78 11.85
CA TYR A 427 16.97 -8.71 10.90
C TYR A 427 15.72 -9.04 10.11
N TYR A 428 14.89 -8.04 9.87
CA TYR A 428 13.57 -8.21 9.30
C TYR A 428 13.32 -7.29 8.10
N ARG A 429 12.49 -7.79 7.16
CA ARG A 429 11.89 -7.04 6.07
C ARG A 429 10.36 -7.23 6.11
N PRO A 430 9.53 -6.26 5.68
CA PRO A 430 8.09 -6.46 5.57
C PRO A 430 7.76 -7.61 4.63
N LYS A 431 6.77 -8.41 4.97
CA LYS A 431 6.31 -9.52 4.13
C LYS A 431 5.79 -9.04 2.77
N ASN A 432 5.23 -7.83 2.72
CA ASN A 432 4.77 -7.18 1.48
C ASN A 432 5.68 -6.00 1.16
N SER A 433 6.63 -6.20 0.28
CA SER A 433 7.83 -5.37 0.05
C SER A 433 7.62 -3.98 -0.59
N ARG A 434 6.40 -3.49 -0.76
CA ARG A 434 6.16 -2.21 -1.48
C ARG A 434 6.66 -0.95 -0.76
N ALA A 435 7.14 -1.02 0.48
CA ALA A 435 7.27 0.18 1.33
C ALA A 435 8.58 0.40 2.06
N ILE A 436 9.60 -0.45 1.90
CA ILE A 436 10.91 -0.21 2.52
C ILE A 436 11.93 0.18 1.46
N ARG A 437 12.67 1.27 1.72
CA ARG A 437 13.93 1.52 1.04
C ARG A 437 14.95 0.47 1.49
N GLU A 438 15.81 0.03 0.60
CA GLU A 438 16.81 -1.02 0.86
C GLU A 438 17.71 -0.73 2.05
N ASP A 439 17.88 0.56 2.39
CA ASP A 439 18.74 1.02 3.46
C ASP A 439 18.04 1.24 4.82
N GLU A 440 16.71 1.08 4.94
CA GLU A 440 16.04 1.02 6.24
C GLU A 440 16.27 -0.34 6.92
N LEU A 441 16.19 -0.36 8.25
CA LEU A 441 16.48 -1.55 9.02
C LEU A 441 15.50 -1.71 10.20
N VAL A 442 14.90 -2.89 10.28
CA VAL A 442 14.19 -3.39 11.46
C VAL A 442 14.95 -4.57 12.04
N ARG A 443 15.13 -4.59 13.35
CA ARG A 443 15.89 -5.63 14.05
C ARG A 443 15.30 -5.89 15.42
N VAL A 444 15.24 -7.16 15.81
CA VAL A 444 15.06 -7.58 17.21
C VAL A 444 16.39 -8.13 17.70
N ARG A 445 16.90 -7.59 18.80
CA ARG A 445 18.13 -8.02 19.44
C ARG A 445 17.83 -8.72 20.75
N TYR A 446 18.40 -9.88 20.95
CA TYR A 446 18.52 -10.54 22.24
C TYR A 446 19.91 -10.24 22.80
N ASP A 447 19.95 -9.59 23.96
CA ASP A 447 21.15 -9.12 24.65
C ASP A 447 21.06 -9.51 26.12
N ASN A 448 21.59 -10.69 26.45
CA ASN A 448 21.35 -11.36 27.73
C ASN A 448 19.82 -11.46 28.00
N ASP A 449 19.35 -10.85 29.11
CA ASP A 449 17.92 -10.88 29.50
C ASP A 449 17.08 -9.78 28.84
N LYS A 450 17.69 -8.96 27.97
CA LYS A 450 17.00 -7.84 27.31
C LYS A 450 16.66 -8.18 25.86
N ILE A 451 15.43 -7.84 25.46
CA ILE A 451 15.01 -7.90 24.07
C ILE A 451 14.75 -6.47 23.59
N ILE A 452 15.38 -6.09 22.48
CA ILE A 452 15.34 -4.71 21.97
C ILE A 452 14.85 -4.72 20.54
N PHE A 453 13.68 -4.10 20.30
CA PHE A 453 13.26 -3.72 18.97
C PHE A 453 14.00 -2.48 18.51
N THR A 454 14.62 -2.53 17.34
CA THR A 454 15.34 -1.40 16.75
C THR A 454 14.75 -1.06 15.38
N TYR A 455 14.38 0.19 15.18
CA TYR A 455 14.17 0.78 13.87
C TYR A 455 15.30 1.74 13.55
N LYS A 456 15.91 1.62 12.37
CA LYS A 456 16.85 2.60 11.84
C LYS A 456 16.32 3.12 10.51
N GLY A 457 16.15 4.42 10.41
CA GLY A 457 15.80 5.12 9.17
C GLY A 457 16.90 5.00 8.11
N PRO A 458 16.66 5.51 6.90
CA PRO A 458 17.64 5.50 5.84
C PRO A 458 18.89 6.32 6.22
N LYS A 459 19.98 6.03 5.52
CA LYS A 459 21.23 6.81 5.64
C LYS A 459 20.96 8.24 5.18
N LEU A 460 21.35 9.22 6.01
CA LEU A 460 21.27 10.62 5.63
C LEU A 460 22.30 10.91 4.55
N GLU A 461 21.87 11.57 3.47
CA GLU A 461 22.72 11.90 2.33
C GLU A 461 23.82 12.91 2.70
N ASN A 462 24.95 12.86 1.98
CA ASN A 462 26.11 13.76 2.10
C ASN A 462 26.98 13.63 3.36
N GLN A 463 27.04 12.44 3.97
CA GLN A 463 27.95 12.21 5.10
C GLN A 463 28.81 10.96 4.87
N SER A 464 30.14 11.07 5.10
CA SER A 464 31.09 9.97 5.01
C SER A 464 30.86 8.92 6.09
N ALA A 465 30.37 9.33 7.26
CA ALA A 465 29.95 8.46 8.33
C ALA A 465 28.49 8.02 8.17
N ARG A 466 28.16 6.83 8.71
CA ARG A 466 26.81 6.29 8.68
C ARG A 466 25.92 6.99 9.72
N VAL A 467 25.37 8.14 9.35
CA VAL A 467 24.40 8.87 10.17
C VAL A 467 23.00 8.42 9.84
N ARG A 468 22.25 8.00 10.86
CA ARG A 468 20.86 7.56 10.76
C ARG A 468 20.04 8.03 11.94
N TYR A 469 18.76 8.21 11.74
CA TYR A 469 17.82 8.24 12.85
C TYR A 469 17.60 6.83 13.38
N LYS A 470 17.50 6.69 14.70
CA LYS A 470 17.36 5.41 15.37
C LYS A 470 16.32 5.48 16.47
N LEU A 471 15.55 4.42 16.60
CA LEU A 471 14.63 4.16 17.70
C LEU A 471 14.93 2.76 18.26
N ASP A 472 15.25 2.69 19.54
CA ASP A 472 15.35 1.43 20.30
C ASP A 472 14.21 1.39 21.33
N ILE A 473 13.51 0.28 21.40
CA ILE A 473 12.41 0.01 22.34
C ILE A 473 12.73 -1.29 23.05
N LEU A 474 12.78 -1.27 24.38
CA LEU A 474 12.87 -2.48 25.18
C LEU A 474 11.51 -3.19 25.14
N ILE A 475 11.52 -4.45 24.75
CA ILE A 475 10.30 -5.26 24.55
C ILE A 475 10.39 -6.55 25.35
N ASP A 476 9.25 -7.23 25.51
CA ASP A 476 9.17 -8.60 26.02
C ASP A 476 9.18 -9.63 24.87
N LYS A 477 9.16 -10.90 25.27
CA LYS A 477 9.18 -12.01 24.32
C LYS A 477 7.90 -12.07 23.46
N GLU A 478 6.76 -11.79 24.05
CA GLU A 478 5.47 -11.79 23.35
C GLU A 478 5.45 -10.73 22.24
N THR A 479 5.90 -9.51 22.52
CA THR A 479 6.05 -8.45 21.51
C THR A 479 7.01 -8.88 20.39
N ALA A 480 8.11 -9.55 20.73
CA ALA A 480 9.07 -10.02 19.73
C ALA A 480 8.47 -11.09 18.80
N GLU A 481 7.62 -11.98 19.32
CA GLU A 481 6.89 -12.96 18.53
C GLU A 481 5.94 -12.29 17.53
N HIS A 482 5.21 -11.27 17.96
CA HIS A 482 4.31 -10.49 17.10
C HIS A 482 5.02 -9.73 15.96
N VAL A 483 6.31 -9.38 16.10
CA VAL A 483 7.08 -8.78 14.98
C VAL A 483 7.06 -9.69 13.75
N SER A 484 7.14 -11.00 13.94
CA SER A 484 7.13 -11.97 12.85
C SER A 484 5.80 -12.06 12.07
N GLU A 485 4.70 -11.52 12.59
CA GLU A 485 3.41 -11.52 11.90
C GLU A 485 3.40 -10.58 10.68
N ILE A 486 4.02 -9.41 10.81
CA ILE A 486 4.09 -8.42 9.72
C ILE A 486 5.44 -8.38 9.01
N TYR A 487 6.49 -8.91 9.65
CA TYR A 487 7.84 -8.94 9.08
C TYR A 487 8.30 -10.37 8.82
N GLN A 488 9.17 -10.51 7.82
CA GLN A 488 9.89 -11.75 7.52
C GLN A 488 11.33 -11.61 7.97
N GLU A 489 11.83 -12.58 8.72
CA GLU A 489 13.25 -12.68 9.04
C GLU A 489 14.06 -12.91 7.76
N THR A 490 15.17 -12.18 7.63
CA THR A 490 16.07 -12.26 6.48
C THR A 490 17.42 -12.84 6.86
N THR A 491 17.93 -12.45 8.03
CA THR A 491 19.28 -12.79 8.46
C THR A 491 19.36 -12.79 9.97
N CYS A 492 20.09 -13.72 10.53
CA CYS A 492 20.46 -13.74 11.95
C CYS A 492 21.97 -13.48 12.09
N ILE A 493 22.34 -12.58 12.99
CA ILE A 493 23.74 -12.26 13.31
C ILE A 493 23.99 -12.57 14.79
N LYS A 494 24.90 -13.48 15.05
CA LYS A 494 25.44 -13.71 16.40
C LYS A 494 26.71 -12.90 16.59
N LYS A 495 26.84 -12.28 17.75
CA LYS A 495 28.02 -11.50 18.12
C LYS A 495 28.47 -11.81 19.52
N PHE A 496 29.79 -11.90 19.67
CA PHE A 496 30.43 -11.84 20.96
C PHE A 496 31.06 -10.44 21.07
N ARG A 497 30.56 -9.62 22.00
CA ARG A 497 30.91 -8.21 22.11
C ARG A 497 31.75 -7.95 23.33
N GLU A 498 32.85 -7.23 23.13
CA GLU A 498 33.67 -6.64 24.18
C GLU A 498 33.58 -5.12 24.07
N LEU A 499 33.54 -4.42 25.23
CA LEU A 499 33.54 -2.96 25.29
C LEU A 499 34.89 -2.47 25.78
N TYR A 500 35.43 -1.46 25.10
CA TYR A 500 36.69 -0.82 25.41
C TYR A 500 36.50 0.69 25.56
N SER A 501 37.38 1.31 26.36
CA SER A 501 37.53 2.75 26.47
C SER A 501 38.92 3.18 26.01
N PHE A 502 38.98 4.27 25.23
CA PHE A 502 40.22 4.89 24.81
C PHE A 502 40.02 6.40 24.67
N ASP A 503 40.80 7.18 25.39
CA ASP A 503 40.70 8.66 25.44
C ASP A 503 39.27 9.18 25.70
N GLY A 504 38.54 8.53 26.60
CA GLY A 504 37.14 8.86 26.93
C GLY A 504 36.09 8.41 25.91
N ILE A 505 36.51 7.74 24.86
CA ILE A 505 35.60 7.20 23.82
C ILE A 505 35.37 5.73 24.09
N ILE A 506 34.10 5.33 24.11
CA ILE A 506 33.70 3.95 24.26
C ILE A 506 33.41 3.34 22.88
N PHE A 507 34.00 2.20 22.60
CA PHE A 507 33.77 1.41 21.37
C PHE A 507 33.62 -0.07 21.67
N SER A 508 33.08 -0.83 20.74
CA SER A 508 33.00 -2.28 20.86
C SER A 508 33.91 -2.99 19.87
N ILE A 509 34.42 -4.16 20.28
CA ILE A 509 34.94 -5.18 19.38
C ILE A 509 33.90 -6.28 19.30
N ASP A 510 33.41 -6.54 18.09
CA ASP A 510 32.41 -7.54 17.80
C ASP A 510 33.05 -8.69 17.02
N ASP A 511 33.00 -9.90 17.55
CA ASP A 511 33.29 -11.14 16.84
C ASP A 511 31.99 -11.64 16.24
N VAL A 512 31.90 -11.70 14.89
CA VAL A 512 30.62 -11.74 14.16
C VAL A 512 30.48 -13.01 13.34
N THR A 513 29.36 -13.69 13.55
CA THR A 513 28.92 -14.85 12.77
C THR A 513 27.55 -14.58 12.17
N LYS A 514 27.36 -14.90 10.89
CA LYS A 514 26.11 -14.75 10.14
C LYS A 514 25.44 -16.12 9.96
N ILE A 515 24.12 -16.14 10.11
CA ILE A 515 23.29 -17.33 9.91
C ILE A 515 22.25 -17.02 8.84
N GLU A 516 22.23 -17.80 7.76
CA GLU A 516 21.25 -17.76 6.69
C GLU A 516 20.64 -19.15 6.49
N GLY A 517 19.42 -19.33 6.97
CA GLY A 517 18.80 -20.65 7.04
C GLY A 517 19.61 -21.61 7.93
N ALA A 518 20.10 -22.73 7.37
CA ALA A 518 20.93 -23.71 8.08
C ALA A 518 22.43 -23.42 7.98
N LYS A 519 22.85 -22.39 7.22
CA LYS A 519 24.28 -22.09 6.99
C LYS A 519 24.76 -21.05 7.99
N GLU A 520 25.82 -21.41 8.72
CA GLU A 520 26.56 -20.51 9.59
C GLU A 520 27.90 -20.14 8.94
N SER A 521 28.23 -18.85 8.91
CA SER A 521 29.46 -18.34 8.30
C SER A 521 30.10 -17.27 9.19
N TYR A 522 31.40 -17.43 9.40
CA TYR A 522 32.19 -16.46 10.14
C TYR A 522 32.46 -15.23 9.27
N VAL A 523 32.11 -14.04 9.78
CA VAL A 523 32.25 -12.77 9.05
C VAL A 523 33.57 -12.08 9.41
N GLY A 524 33.96 -12.15 10.68
CA GLY A 524 35.21 -11.56 11.19
C GLY A 524 35.02 -10.74 12.45
N LYS A 525 36.11 -10.14 12.88
CA LYS A 525 36.12 -9.20 14.02
C LYS A 525 36.10 -7.77 13.54
N PHE A 526 35.32 -6.94 14.25
CA PHE A 526 35.12 -5.53 13.88
C PHE A 526 35.16 -4.63 15.10
N MET A 527 35.87 -3.53 15.00
CA MET A 527 35.69 -2.41 15.92
C MET A 527 34.48 -1.60 15.46
N GLU A 528 33.54 -1.31 16.35
CA GLU A 528 32.37 -0.46 16.09
C GLU A 528 32.43 0.79 16.97
N LEU A 529 32.59 1.94 16.35
CA LEU A 529 32.48 3.26 16.98
C LEU A 529 31.05 3.76 16.89
N ARG A 530 30.55 4.33 18.01
CA ARG A 530 29.28 5.04 18.08
C ARG A 530 29.54 6.45 18.60
N LEU A 531 29.30 7.41 17.74
CA LEU A 531 29.61 8.81 18.03
C LEU A 531 28.32 9.65 17.96
N THR A 532 28.35 10.79 18.64
CA THR A 532 27.30 11.80 18.48
C THR A 532 27.59 12.59 17.21
N PRO A 533 26.59 12.91 16.38
CA PRO A 533 26.78 13.72 15.20
C PRO A 533 27.41 15.09 15.56
N SER A 534 28.52 15.38 14.91
CA SER A 534 29.21 16.67 15.02
C SER A 534 29.67 17.16 13.65
N SER A 535 30.01 18.43 13.52
CA SER A 535 30.57 18.99 12.29
C SER A 535 31.99 18.49 11.98
N LYS A 536 32.65 17.84 12.96
CA LYS A 536 34.01 17.32 12.86
C LYS A 536 34.06 15.78 12.91
N ILE A 537 32.94 15.13 12.63
CA ILE A 537 32.82 13.69 12.84
C ILE A 537 33.88 12.88 12.06
N GLU A 538 34.27 13.34 10.88
CA GLU A 538 35.29 12.69 10.06
C GLU A 538 36.69 12.83 10.67
N GLU A 539 37.02 14.03 11.17
CA GLU A 539 38.27 14.29 11.89
C GLU A 539 38.35 13.46 13.18
N ASP A 540 37.23 13.34 13.91
CA ASP A 540 37.13 12.52 15.11
C ASP A 540 37.36 11.03 14.81
N ILE A 541 36.74 10.49 13.75
CA ILE A 541 36.91 9.11 13.32
C ILE A 541 38.35 8.83 12.90
N GLU A 542 38.92 9.66 12.06
CA GLU A 542 40.32 9.50 11.59
C GLU A 542 41.34 9.68 12.72
N GLY A 543 41.08 10.60 13.62
CA GLY A 543 41.90 10.81 14.81
C GLY A 543 41.93 9.58 15.71
N ILE A 544 40.79 8.92 15.97
CA ILE A 544 40.69 7.69 16.74
C ILE A 544 41.40 6.55 16.03
N ARG A 545 41.14 6.39 14.74
CA ARG A 545 41.74 5.36 13.88
C ARG A 545 43.26 5.42 13.92
N SER A 546 43.80 6.62 13.69
CA SER A 546 45.24 6.87 13.67
C SER A 546 45.90 6.61 15.05
N ARG A 547 45.32 7.13 16.13
CA ARG A 547 45.88 6.94 17.50
C ARG A 547 45.84 5.48 17.94
N LEU A 548 44.82 4.73 17.58
CA LEU A 548 44.76 3.28 17.83
C LEU A 548 45.66 2.50 16.88
N GLY A 549 46.04 3.07 15.74
CA GLY A 549 46.91 2.45 14.74
C GLY A 549 46.15 1.42 13.88
N ILE A 550 44.88 1.67 13.60
CA ILE A 550 44.04 0.78 12.77
C ILE A 550 44.26 1.13 11.30
N ASN A 551 44.63 0.12 10.51
CA ASN A 551 44.99 0.34 9.11
C ASN A 551 43.80 0.06 8.13
N SER A 552 42.73 -0.61 8.59
CA SER A 552 41.59 -0.90 7.75
C SER A 552 40.74 0.33 7.46
N GLU A 553 40.15 0.37 6.28
CA GLU A 553 39.22 1.43 5.88
C GLU A 553 37.88 1.29 6.61
N PRO A 554 37.14 2.43 6.80
CA PRO A 554 35.82 2.40 7.41
C PRO A 554 34.81 1.65 6.57
N ILE A 555 34.05 0.75 7.21
CA ILE A 555 33.03 -0.06 6.57
C ILE A 555 31.66 0.50 6.93
N MET A 556 30.88 0.82 5.88
CA MET A 556 29.54 1.37 6.01
C MET A 556 28.43 0.32 5.85
N THR A 557 28.77 -0.90 5.46
CA THR A 557 27.82 -2.00 5.26
C THR A 557 27.32 -2.55 6.59
N PRO A 558 26.00 -2.84 6.76
CA PRO A 558 25.49 -3.57 7.93
C PRO A 558 26.10 -4.98 7.99
N TYR A 559 26.19 -5.58 9.18
CA TYR A 559 26.60 -6.97 9.31
C TYR A 559 25.68 -7.94 8.55
N ALA A 560 24.41 -7.61 8.45
CA ALA A 560 23.44 -8.43 7.72
C ALA A 560 23.70 -8.50 6.21
N ASP A 561 24.37 -7.49 5.65
CA ASP A 561 24.66 -7.33 4.21
C ASP A 561 26.13 -7.71 3.88
N MET A 562 26.90 -8.13 4.87
CA MET A 562 28.26 -8.69 4.74
C MET A 562 28.22 -10.25 4.63
#